data_55fcb942e94dc9afcc59ae17e0b53c0c
#
_entry.id   55fcb942e94dc9afcc59ae17e0b53c0c
#
_cell.length_a   1.000
_cell.length_b   1.000
_cell.length_c   1.000
_cell.angle_alpha   90.00
_cell.angle_beta   90.00
_cell.angle_gamma   90.00
#
_symmetry.space_group_name_H-M   'P 1'
#
loop_
_entity.id
_entity.type
_entity.pdbx_description
1 polymer ?
#
loop_
_entity_poly.entity_id
_entity_poly.type
_entity_poly.pdbx_seq_one_letter_code
_entity_poly.pdbx_strand_id
1 'polypeptide(L)'
;MKISVLGCGRWGSFIAWYQSAVKGNEVISWGPEGEYSYEVLKNTGRNEYVELDGRIKLTCDLEYALKSSDIIIISISSQGLRGFMQKIIKYPVQDKIFVLCMKGIEESTGKRLSQVLTESGISPDKIAVWVGPGHIQAFVAGIPNCMVIDSANEELKRFLADNFKSNLIRFYYGNDLIGTEIGAAAKNVLGIAAGILDGSGYVSLKGPLMARGAYEVGCLIKAMGGNFMSAYGLAHLGDYETTLFSEYSHN
;
A
#
# COMPACT_ATOMS: atom_id res chain seq x y z
N MET A 1 18.08 -1.14 8.00
CA MET A 1 16.95 -0.61 8.82
C MET A 1 16.22 -1.79 9.44
N LYS A 2 15.55 -1.57 10.55
CA LYS A 2 14.69 -2.58 11.20
C LYS A 2 13.23 -2.27 10.85
N ILE A 3 12.60 -3.17 10.14
CA ILE A 3 11.26 -2.97 9.57
C ILE A 3 10.34 -4.10 10.01
N SER A 4 9.16 -3.76 10.51
CA SER A 4 8.07 -4.73 10.67
C SER A 4 7.01 -4.51 9.62
N VAL A 5 6.62 -5.60 8.94
CA VAL A 5 5.50 -5.63 8.01
C VAL A 5 4.33 -6.32 8.71
N LEU A 6 3.29 -5.56 8.99
CA LEU A 6 2.10 -6.02 9.68
C LEU A 6 1.02 -6.42 8.66
N GLY A 7 0.84 -7.72 8.50
CA GLY A 7 -0.03 -8.36 7.52
C GLY A 7 0.75 -9.29 6.59
N CYS A 8 0.38 -10.56 6.57
CA CYS A 8 0.99 -11.63 5.78
C CYS A 8 0.26 -11.93 4.46
N GLY A 9 -0.69 -11.08 4.08
CA GLY A 9 -1.43 -11.21 2.83
C GLY A 9 -0.55 -10.98 1.59
N ARG A 10 -1.17 -10.92 0.43
CA ARG A 10 -0.54 -10.76 -0.88
C ARG A 10 0.54 -9.67 -0.91
N TRP A 11 0.19 -8.42 -0.55
CA TRP A 11 1.11 -7.29 -0.57
C TRP A 11 2.09 -7.30 0.61
N GLY A 12 1.66 -7.70 1.80
CA GLY A 12 2.55 -7.74 2.96
C GLY A 12 3.70 -8.72 2.79
N SER A 13 3.44 -9.92 2.27
CA SER A 13 4.49 -10.89 1.98
C SER A 13 5.47 -10.40 0.90
N PHE A 14 4.96 -9.74 -0.15
CA PHE A 14 5.82 -9.12 -1.16
C PHE A 14 6.69 -8.00 -0.58
N ILE A 15 6.13 -7.12 0.23
CA ILE A 15 6.87 -6.02 0.87
C ILE A 15 7.95 -6.58 1.80
N ALA A 16 7.63 -7.62 2.59
CA ALA A 16 8.61 -8.28 3.45
C ALA A 16 9.76 -8.89 2.63
N TRP A 17 9.43 -9.60 1.56
CA TRP A 17 10.42 -10.13 0.61
C TRP A 17 11.27 -9.00 -0.02
N TYR A 18 10.63 -7.95 -0.53
CA TYR A 18 11.33 -6.83 -1.15
C TYR A 18 12.29 -6.14 -0.20
N GLN A 19 11.86 -5.85 1.02
CA GLN A 19 12.68 -5.19 2.02
C GLN A 19 13.84 -6.07 2.51
N SER A 20 13.66 -7.39 2.58
CA SER A 20 14.72 -8.32 2.96
C SER A 20 15.61 -8.71 1.79
N ALA A 21 15.04 -9.34 0.76
CA ALA A 21 15.82 -9.93 -0.33
C ALA A 21 16.45 -8.88 -1.25
N VAL A 22 15.72 -7.81 -1.58
CA VAL A 22 16.18 -6.79 -2.53
C VAL A 22 16.93 -5.65 -1.82
N LYS A 23 16.42 -5.21 -0.65
CA LYS A 23 17.00 -4.06 0.07
C LYS A 23 17.99 -4.44 1.17
N GLY A 24 18.02 -5.71 1.61
CA GLY A 24 18.93 -6.17 2.65
C GLY A 24 18.59 -5.65 4.05
N ASN A 25 17.36 -5.22 4.30
CA ASN A 25 16.92 -4.77 5.61
C ASN A 25 16.62 -5.95 6.55
N GLU A 26 16.69 -5.69 7.87
CA GLU A 26 16.20 -6.62 8.89
C GLU A 26 14.67 -6.57 8.91
N VAL A 27 14.00 -7.67 8.58
CA VAL A 27 12.55 -7.69 8.41
C VAL A 27 11.89 -8.68 9.36
N ILE A 28 10.86 -8.18 10.05
CA ILE A 28 9.89 -9.00 10.78
C ILE A 28 8.58 -8.96 10.01
N SER A 29 8.04 -10.13 9.65
CA SER A 29 6.71 -10.25 9.06
C SER A 29 5.75 -10.76 10.12
N TRP A 30 4.68 -10.00 10.37
CA TRP A 30 3.69 -10.35 11.38
C TRP A 30 2.34 -10.68 10.75
N GLY A 31 1.72 -11.74 11.23
CA GLY A 31 0.32 -12.09 10.98
C GLY A 31 -0.34 -12.68 12.20
N PRO A 32 -1.67 -12.57 12.35
CA PRO A 32 -2.36 -13.18 13.48
C PRO A 32 -2.31 -14.69 13.40
N GLU A 33 -2.13 -15.33 14.55
CA GLU A 33 -2.15 -16.79 14.66
C GLU A 33 -3.49 -17.35 14.20
N GLY A 34 -3.46 -18.47 13.44
CA GLY A 34 -4.63 -19.09 12.86
C GLY A 34 -5.21 -18.40 11.62
N GLU A 35 -4.65 -17.25 11.20
CA GLU A 35 -5.05 -16.63 9.93
C GLU A 35 -4.39 -17.38 8.77
N TYR A 36 -5.18 -17.65 7.72
CA TYR A 36 -4.77 -18.51 6.60
C TYR A 36 -3.42 -18.11 5.98
N SER A 37 -3.24 -16.82 5.67
CA SER A 37 -2.00 -16.35 5.04
C SER A 37 -0.78 -16.53 5.94
N TYR A 38 -0.93 -16.32 7.25
CA TYR A 38 0.14 -16.55 8.22
C TYR A 38 0.49 -18.03 8.32
N GLU A 39 -0.51 -18.92 8.45
CA GLU A 39 -0.27 -20.36 8.59
C GLU A 39 0.36 -20.96 7.32
N VAL A 40 -0.03 -20.48 6.13
CA VAL A 40 0.63 -20.89 4.88
C VAL A 40 2.11 -20.53 4.90
N LEU A 41 2.46 -19.27 5.20
CA LEU A 41 3.87 -18.84 5.26
C LEU A 41 4.67 -19.57 6.35
N LYS A 42 4.07 -19.82 7.51
CA LYS A 42 4.69 -20.54 8.63
C LYS A 42 5.03 -21.99 8.27
N ASN A 43 4.14 -22.66 7.56
CA ASN A 43 4.30 -24.08 7.24
C ASN A 43 5.14 -24.33 5.98
N THR A 44 5.15 -23.41 5.03
CA THR A 44 5.77 -23.64 3.71
C THR A 44 6.91 -22.69 3.37
N GLY A 45 7.08 -21.59 4.12
CA GLY A 45 8.02 -20.52 3.81
C GLY A 45 7.63 -19.69 2.59
N ARG A 46 6.52 -20.01 1.93
CA ARG A 46 6.08 -19.35 0.70
C ARG A 46 4.56 -19.26 0.60
N ASN A 47 4.10 -18.35 -0.23
CA ASN A 47 2.70 -18.33 -0.69
C ASN A 47 2.67 -18.41 -2.23
N GLU A 48 1.49 -18.17 -2.81
CA GLU A 48 1.28 -18.17 -4.26
C GLU A 48 2.19 -17.18 -5.02
N TYR A 49 2.66 -16.11 -4.35
CA TYR A 49 3.33 -14.97 -4.99
C TYR A 49 4.82 -14.93 -4.72
N VAL A 50 5.25 -15.22 -3.50
CA VAL A 50 6.64 -15.07 -3.07
C VAL A 50 7.07 -16.22 -2.18
N GLU A 51 8.36 -16.55 -2.27
CA GLU A 51 9.08 -17.33 -1.28
C GLU A 51 9.78 -16.37 -0.33
N LEU A 52 9.55 -16.50 0.98
CA LEU A 52 10.15 -15.63 1.96
C LEU A 52 11.65 -15.86 2.04
N ASP A 53 12.41 -14.79 2.03
CA ASP A 53 13.84 -14.82 2.33
C ASP A 53 14.06 -15.40 3.75
N GLY A 54 14.95 -16.36 3.89
CA GLY A 54 15.25 -17.03 5.16
C GLY A 54 15.72 -16.08 6.29
N ARG A 55 16.05 -14.83 5.98
CA ARG A 55 16.38 -13.77 6.94
C ARG A 55 15.14 -13.10 7.54
N ILE A 56 13.95 -13.29 6.95
CA ILE A 56 12.71 -12.72 7.46
C ILE A 56 12.25 -13.49 8.68
N LYS A 57 12.06 -12.79 9.78
CA LYS A 57 11.49 -13.37 10.99
C LYS A 57 9.96 -13.32 10.93
N LEU A 58 9.34 -14.45 10.67
CA LEU A 58 7.88 -14.58 10.73
C LEU A 58 7.41 -14.74 12.17
N THR A 59 6.39 -14.01 12.62
CA THR A 59 5.88 -14.05 13.98
C THR A 59 4.39 -13.74 14.08
N CYS A 60 3.70 -14.29 15.05
CA CYS A 60 2.36 -13.86 15.48
C CYS A 60 2.39 -12.95 16.72
N ASP A 61 3.55 -12.73 17.31
CA ASP A 61 3.74 -11.84 18.46
C ASP A 61 3.79 -10.37 17.97
N LEU A 62 2.67 -9.65 18.17
CA LEU A 62 2.54 -8.24 17.78
C LEU A 62 3.46 -7.34 18.59
N GLU A 63 3.59 -7.61 19.89
CA GLU A 63 4.45 -6.82 20.76
C GLU A 63 5.91 -6.90 20.33
N TYR A 64 6.37 -8.11 20.05
CA TYR A 64 7.72 -8.34 19.53
C TYR A 64 7.93 -7.59 18.20
N ALA A 65 7.01 -7.69 17.26
CA ALA A 65 7.11 -7.00 15.98
C ALA A 65 7.18 -5.48 16.16
N LEU A 66 6.35 -4.90 17.02
CA LEU A 66 6.32 -3.46 17.28
C LEU A 66 7.58 -2.97 18.00
N LYS A 67 8.08 -3.70 18.99
CA LYS A 67 9.26 -3.28 19.78
C LYS A 67 10.58 -3.38 19.01
N SER A 68 10.68 -4.33 18.09
CA SER A 68 11.94 -4.68 17.43
C SER A 68 12.26 -3.86 16.19
N SER A 69 11.39 -2.93 15.77
CA SER A 69 11.57 -2.16 14.53
C SER A 69 11.29 -0.67 14.71
N ASP A 70 11.92 0.12 13.85
CA ASP A 70 11.78 1.57 13.81
C ASP A 70 10.70 2.01 12.80
N ILE A 71 10.52 1.19 11.76
CA ILE A 71 9.55 1.42 10.69
C ILE A 71 8.51 0.30 10.72
N ILE A 72 7.25 0.68 10.79
CA ILE A 72 6.09 -0.20 10.78
C ILE A 72 5.36 -0.03 9.44
N ILE A 73 5.39 -1.04 8.60
CA ILE A 73 4.63 -1.06 7.34
C ILE A 73 3.35 -1.83 7.59
N ILE A 74 2.19 -1.19 7.37
CA ILE A 74 0.88 -1.81 7.56
C ILE A 74 0.31 -2.23 6.21
N SER A 75 -0.03 -3.52 6.08
CA SER A 75 -0.57 -4.14 4.86
C SER A 75 -1.70 -5.12 5.20
N ILE A 76 -2.77 -4.60 5.77
CA ILE A 76 -4.00 -5.32 6.16
C ILE A 76 -5.19 -4.81 5.34
N SER A 77 -6.40 -5.35 5.59
CA SER A 77 -7.63 -4.75 5.06
C SER A 77 -7.81 -3.32 5.57
N SER A 78 -8.11 -2.37 4.67
CA SER A 78 -8.32 -0.96 5.01
C SER A 78 -9.43 -0.77 6.06
N GLN A 79 -10.50 -1.57 5.99
CA GLN A 79 -11.63 -1.48 6.93
C GLN A 79 -11.28 -2.00 8.33
N GLY A 80 -10.25 -2.82 8.45
CA GLY A 80 -9.74 -3.30 9.74
C GLY A 80 -8.80 -2.34 10.45
N LEU A 81 -8.35 -1.24 9.79
CA LEU A 81 -7.26 -0.41 10.28
C LEU A 81 -7.55 0.23 11.64
N ARG A 82 -8.72 0.85 11.83
CA ARG A 82 -9.08 1.49 13.11
C ARG A 82 -9.05 0.51 14.28
N GLY A 83 -9.70 -0.64 14.13
CA GLY A 83 -9.68 -1.69 15.16
C GLY A 83 -8.28 -2.25 15.42
N PHE A 84 -7.45 -2.30 14.40
CA PHE A 84 -6.05 -2.72 14.54
C PHE A 84 -5.21 -1.66 15.25
N MET A 85 -5.39 -0.39 14.94
CA MET A 85 -4.71 0.70 15.65
C MET A 85 -5.03 0.72 17.15
N GLN A 86 -6.26 0.38 17.56
CA GLN A 86 -6.62 0.25 18.98
C GLN A 86 -5.80 -0.83 19.71
N LYS A 87 -5.26 -1.82 18.98
CA LYS A 87 -4.34 -2.82 19.54
C LYS A 87 -2.90 -2.29 19.57
N ILE A 88 -2.48 -1.62 18.51
CA ILE A 88 -1.11 -1.10 18.34
C ILE A 88 -0.78 -0.01 19.37
N ILE A 89 -1.70 0.95 19.60
CA ILE A 89 -1.47 2.09 20.49
C ILE A 89 -1.34 1.71 21.98
N LYS A 90 -1.61 0.45 22.35
CA LYS A 90 -1.33 -0.06 23.70
C LYS A 90 0.17 -0.21 23.95
N TYR A 91 0.99 -0.16 22.92
CA TYR A 91 2.43 -0.25 22.98
C TYR A 91 3.08 1.13 22.72
N PRO A 92 4.31 1.37 23.17
CA PRO A 92 5.01 2.64 22.91
C PRO A 92 5.47 2.72 21.45
N VAL A 93 4.61 3.28 20.60
CA VAL A 93 4.80 3.35 19.14
C VAL A 93 4.85 4.78 18.59
N GLN A 94 4.74 5.80 19.45
CA GLN A 94 4.60 7.21 19.05
C GLN A 94 5.81 7.74 18.27
N ASP A 95 7.00 7.22 18.56
CA ASP A 95 8.25 7.62 17.88
C ASP A 95 8.52 6.84 16.60
N LYS A 96 7.72 5.81 16.29
CA LYS A 96 7.91 4.95 15.12
C LYS A 96 7.34 5.58 13.85
N ILE A 97 7.95 5.23 12.73
CA ILE A 97 7.46 5.60 11.41
C ILE A 97 6.41 4.57 10.97
N PHE A 98 5.28 5.06 10.49
CA PHE A 98 4.21 4.24 9.92
C PHE A 98 4.12 4.44 8.40
N VAL A 99 4.12 3.33 7.66
CA VAL A 99 3.94 3.33 6.20
C VAL A 99 2.70 2.52 5.86
N LEU A 100 1.71 3.17 5.26
CA LEU A 100 0.47 2.54 4.84
C LEU A 100 0.57 2.07 3.39
N CYS A 101 0.35 0.78 3.15
CA CYS A 101 0.38 0.19 1.81
C CYS A 101 -1.00 -0.22 1.30
N MET A 102 -2.05 0.04 2.09
CA MET A 102 -3.43 -0.26 1.72
C MET A 102 -4.02 0.87 0.88
N LYS A 103 -4.96 0.50 0.02
CA LYS A 103 -5.76 1.43 -0.79
C LYS A 103 -7.19 1.40 -0.26
N GLY A 104 -7.74 2.56 0.08
CA GLY A 104 -9.11 2.63 0.58
C GLY A 104 -9.40 3.86 1.42
N ILE A 105 -10.67 4.01 1.73
CA ILE A 105 -11.23 5.01 2.64
C ILE A 105 -12.03 4.24 3.68
N GLU A 106 -11.99 4.64 4.93
CA GLU A 106 -12.79 4.02 5.98
C GLU A 106 -14.29 4.22 5.69
N GLU A 107 -15.03 3.13 5.52
CA GLU A 107 -16.44 3.17 5.11
C GLU A 107 -17.33 3.93 6.11
N SER A 108 -17.12 3.67 7.41
CA SER A 108 -17.97 4.22 8.47
C SER A 108 -17.84 5.74 8.65
N THR A 109 -16.74 6.35 8.23
CA THR A 109 -16.45 7.77 8.49
C THR A 109 -16.09 8.58 7.25
N GLY A 110 -15.79 7.94 6.13
CA GLY A 110 -15.25 8.58 4.93
C GLY A 110 -13.80 9.07 5.08
N LYS A 111 -13.09 8.66 6.14
CA LYS A 111 -11.73 9.15 6.42
C LYS A 111 -10.68 8.40 5.63
N ARG A 112 -9.63 9.14 5.22
CA ARG A 112 -8.41 8.58 4.67
C ARG A 112 -7.67 7.76 5.74
N LEU A 113 -6.91 6.76 5.34
CA LEU A 113 -6.22 5.87 6.27
C LEU A 113 -5.18 6.61 7.12
N SER A 114 -4.50 7.63 6.57
CA SER A 114 -3.61 8.50 7.34
C SER A 114 -4.34 9.26 8.45
N GLN A 115 -5.58 9.71 8.21
CA GLN A 115 -6.39 10.36 9.24
C GLN A 115 -6.79 9.38 10.36
N VAL A 116 -7.06 8.11 10.03
CA VAL A 116 -7.33 7.08 11.03
C VAL A 116 -6.13 6.89 11.98
N LEU A 117 -4.90 6.88 11.45
CA LEU A 117 -3.70 6.82 12.28
C LEU A 117 -3.55 8.07 13.16
N THR A 118 -3.75 9.26 12.57
CA THR A 118 -3.66 10.52 13.32
C THR A 118 -4.67 10.57 14.48
N GLU A 119 -5.91 10.14 14.24
CA GLU A 119 -6.93 10.03 15.29
C GLU A 119 -6.58 8.97 16.36
N SER A 120 -5.77 7.99 16.01
CA SER A 120 -5.25 7.01 16.96
C SER A 120 -4.03 7.50 17.74
N GLY A 121 -3.63 8.76 17.58
CA GLY A 121 -2.53 9.39 18.35
C GLY A 121 -1.15 9.28 17.69
N ILE A 122 -1.07 8.88 16.42
CA ILE A 122 0.19 8.90 15.66
C ILE A 122 0.36 10.30 15.03
N SER A 123 1.53 10.91 15.26
CA SER A 123 1.83 12.21 14.65
C SER A 123 1.80 12.14 13.12
N PRO A 124 1.16 13.09 12.41
CA PRO A 124 1.18 13.17 10.95
C PRO A 124 2.59 13.14 10.37
N ASP A 125 3.59 13.68 11.07
CA ASP A 125 4.99 13.69 10.67
C ASP A 125 5.66 12.31 10.66
N LYS A 126 5.01 11.31 11.25
CA LYS A 126 5.46 9.91 11.32
C LYS A 126 4.68 9.00 10.36
N ILE A 127 3.79 9.55 9.54
CA ILE A 127 2.92 8.77 8.65
C ILE A 127 3.32 9.01 7.20
N ALA A 128 3.51 7.92 6.46
CA ALA A 128 3.69 7.92 5.02
C ALA A 128 2.78 6.88 4.36
N VAL A 129 2.52 7.05 3.07
CA VAL A 129 1.83 6.07 2.23
C VAL A 129 2.76 5.57 1.13
N TRP A 130 2.65 4.28 0.81
CA TRP A 130 3.35 3.63 -0.31
C TRP A 130 2.29 3.02 -1.22
N VAL A 131 2.05 3.65 -2.36
CA VAL A 131 1.03 3.27 -3.35
C VAL A 131 1.57 3.42 -4.78
N GLY A 132 0.78 3.02 -5.75
CA GLY A 132 1.11 3.18 -7.17
C GLY A 132 0.95 1.88 -7.95
N PRO A 133 1.33 1.90 -9.24
CA PRO A 133 1.19 0.76 -10.15
C PRO A 133 2.12 -0.39 -9.80
N GLY A 134 1.72 -1.59 -10.16
CA GLY A 134 2.56 -2.77 -10.08
C GLY A 134 1.81 -4.02 -9.68
N HIS A 135 2.25 -5.12 -10.25
CA HIS A 135 1.79 -6.46 -9.92
C HIS A 135 2.93 -7.26 -9.30
N ILE A 136 2.64 -7.99 -8.24
CA ILE A 136 3.64 -8.77 -7.51
C ILE A 136 4.34 -9.75 -8.45
N GLN A 137 3.59 -10.40 -9.33
CA GLN A 137 4.13 -11.36 -10.30
C GLN A 137 5.19 -10.73 -11.20
N ALA A 138 4.95 -9.50 -11.67
CA ALA A 138 5.92 -8.76 -12.49
C ALA A 138 7.17 -8.40 -11.68
N PHE A 139 7.02 -7.92 -10.45
CA PHE A 139 8.15 -7.60 -9.60
C PHE A 139 9.01 -8.83 -9.26
N VAL A 140 8.37 -9.95 -8.92
CA VAL A 140 9.09 -11.21 -8.62
C VAL A 140 9.80 -11.77 -9.86
N ALA A 141 9.23 -11.54 -11.04
CA ALA A 141 9.89 -11.85 -12.32
C ALA A 141 11.01 -10.86 -12.70
N GLY A 142 11.31 -9.88 -11.86
CA GLY A 142 12.38 -8.90 -12.09
C GLY A 142 12.00 -7.75 -13.03
N ILE A 143 10.72 -7.59 -13.36
CA ILE A 143 10.24 -6.49 -14.21
C ILE A 143 10.16 -5.20 -13.39
N PRO A 144 10.95 -4.16 -13.73
CA PRO A 144 10.98 -2.94 -12.96
C PRO A 144 9.71 -2.10 -13.18
N ASN A 145 9.32 -1.38 -12.12
CA ASN A 145 8.21 -0.41 -12.20
C ASN A 145 8.50 0.79 -11.27
N CYS A 146 7.57 1.73 -11.22
CA CYS A 146 7.64 2.89 -10.36
C CYS A 146 6.43 2.95 -9.41
N MET A 147 6.66 3.50 -8.22
CA MET A 147 5.63 3.69 -7.19
C MET A 147 5.78 5.07 -6.55
N VAL A 148 4.88 5.43 -5.67
CA VAL A 148 4.87 6.71 -4.97
C VAL A 148 5.02 6.47 -3.47
N ILE A 149 5.88 7.26 -2.84
CA ILE A 149 5.86 7.50 -1.40
C ILE A 149 5.40 8.93 -1.17
N ASP A 150 4.40 9.11 -0.34
CA ASP A 150 3.89 10.42 0.05
C ASP A 150 3.73 10.54 1.56
N SER A 151 3.91 11.74 2.08
CA SER A 151 3.79 12.09 3.49
C SER A 151 3.58 13.59 3.63
N ALA A 152 2.94 14.01 4.70
CA ALA A 152 2.90 15.41 5.09
C ALA A 152 4.29 15.94 5.50
N ASN A 153 5.18 15.05 5.96
CA ASN A 153 6.56 15.37 6.30
C ASN A 153 7.47 15.13 5.09
N GLU A 154 8.04 16.21 4.55
CA GLU A 154 8.90 16.17 3.37
C GLU A 154 10.21 15.39 3.62
N GLU A 155 10.81 15.51 4.81
CA GLU A 155 12.05 14.80 5.15
C GLU A 155 11.79 13.29 5.27
N LEU A 156 10.69 12.89 5.92
CA LEU A 156 10.28 11.49 6.01
C LEU A 156 10.02 10.89 4.63
N LYS A 157 9.31 11.61 3.77
CA LYS A 157 9.01 11.20 2.40
C LYS A 157 10.30 10.92 1.61
N ARG A 158 11.25 11.85 1.63
CA ARG A 158 12.55 11.69 0.98
C ARG A 158 13.35 10.54 1.58
N PHE A 159 13.42 10.47 2.91
CA PHE A 159 14.11 9.39 3.61
C PHE A 159 13.59 8.01 3.16
N LEU A 160 12.28 7.80 3.17
CA LEU A 160 11.70 6.51 2.78
C LEU A 160 11.91 6.21 1.30
N ALA A 161 11.62 7.15 0.41
CA ALA A 161 11.78 6.95 -1.03
C ALA A 161 13.22 6.64 -1.42
N ASP A 162 14.19 7.35 -0.85
CA ASP A 162 15.61 7.15 -1.14
C ASP A 162 16.15 5.84 -0.57
N ASN A 163 15.67 5.42 0.59
CA ASN A 163 16.11 4.17 1.19
C ASN A 163 15.39 2.94 0.64
N PHE A 164 14.15 3.07 0.17
CA PHE A 164 13.39 1.95 -0.38
C PHE A 164 13.62 1.72 -1.87
N LYS A 165 14.09 2.72 -2.63
CA LYS A 165 14.36 2.57 -4.07
C LYS A 165 15.37 1.48 -4.38
N SER A 166 15.21 0.83 -5.52
CA SER A 166 16.12 -0.18 -6.08
C SER A 166 16.03 -0.18 -7.61
N ASN A 167 16.78 -1.06 -8.26
CA ASN A 167 16.61 -1.29 -9.70
C ASN A 167 15.24 -1.89 -10.05
N LEU A 168 14.55 -2.51 -9.08
CA LEU A 168 13.22 -3.10 -9.28
C LEU A 168 12.11 -2.09 -9.07
N ILE A 169 12.21 -1.20 -8.07
CA ILE A 169 11.19 -0.18 -7.80
C ILE A 169 11.85 1.19 -7.70
N ARG A 170 11.45 2.08 -8.62
CA ARG A 170 11.75 3.51 -8.52
C ARG A 170 10.62 4.19 -7.76
N PHE A 171 10.97 4.93 -6.69
CA PHE A 171 9.99 5.73 -5.97
C PHE A 171 10.00 7.18 -6.44
N TYR A 172 8.80 7.71 -6.66
CA TYR A 172 8.56 9.13 -6.86
C TYR A 172 8.05 9.75 -5.56
N TYR A 173 8.43 10.98 -5.30
CA TYR A 173 7.92 11.75 -4.17
C TYR A 173 6.51 12.24 -4.50
N GLY A 174 5.53 11.90 -3.67
CA GLY A 174 4.20 12.49 -3.74
C GLY A 174 4.24 13.97 -3.33
N ASN A 175 3.33 14.75 -3.86
CA ASN A 175 3.23 16.18 -3.59
C ASN A 175 1.87 16.58 -3.01
N ASP A 176 1.00 15.61 -2.78
CA ASP A 176 -0.36 15.80 -2.29
C ASP A 176 -0.84 14.50 -1.65
N LEU A 177 -0.63 14.36 -0.34
CA LEU A 177 -1.01 13.17 0.41
C LEU A 177 -2.52 12.88 0.29
N ILE A 178 -3.36 13.92 0.23
CA ILE A 178 -4.81 13.77 0.08
C ILE A 178 -5.12 13.13 -1.27
N GLY A 179 -4.61 13.72 -2.34
CA GLY A 179 -4.82 13.21 -3.70
C GLY A 179 -4.19 11.84 -3.93
N THR A 180 -3.03 11.57 -3.32
CA THR A 180 -2.37 10.26 -3.38
C THR A 180 -3.24 9.17 -2.76
N GLU A 181 -3.81 9.38 -1.56
CA GLU A 181 -4.66 8.39 -0.89
C GLU A 181 -6.02 8.22 -1.60
N ILE A 182 -6.68 9.33 -1.97
CA ILE A 182 -7.99 9.30 -2.63
C ILE A 182 -7.86 8.67 -4.03
N GLY A 183 -6.86 9.06 -4.79
CA GLY A 183 -6.60 8.50 -6.12
C GLY A 183 -6.35 6.99 -6.07
N ALA A 184 -5.52 6.54 -5.14
CA ALA A 184 -5.27 5.12 -4.92
C ALA A 184 -6.52 4.33 -4.50
N ALA A 185 -7.41 4.92 -3.71
CA ALA A 185 -8.67 4.30 -3.31
C ALA A 185 -9.68 4.24 -4.48
N ALA A 186 -9.86 5.34 -5.20
CA ALA A 186 -10.86 5.49 -6.24
C ALA A 186 -10.59 4.61 -7.49
N LYS A 187 -9.33 4.25 -7.74
CA LYS A 187 -8.97 3.44 -8.93
C LYS A 187 -9.71 2.10 -8.99
N ASN A 188 -10.03 1.48 -7.86
CA ASN A 188 -10.70 0.19 -7.82
C ASN A 188 -12.14 0.28 -8.34
N VAL A 189 -12.83 1.39 -8.10
CA VAL A 189 -14.19 1.63 -8.63
C VAL A 189 -14.17 1.66 -10.15
N LEU A 190 -13.18 2.36 -10.73
CA LEU A 190 -13.00 2.42 -12.18
C LEU A 190 -12.55 1.06 -12.76
N GLY A 191 -11.75 0.30 -12.01
CA GLY A 191 -11.37 -1.07 -12.37
C GLY A 191 -12.59 -1.99 -12.49
N ILE A 192 -13.53 -1.91 -11.57
CA ILE A 192 -14.80 -2.67 -11.62
C ILE A 192 -15.61 -2.25 -12.86
N ALA A 193 -15.74 -0.95 -13.13
CA ALA A 193 -16.42 -0.45 -14.33
C ALA A 193 -15.77 -0.96 -15.62
N ALA A 194 -14.44 -1.00 -15.67
CA ALA A 194 -13.70 -1.56 -16.80
C ALA A 194 -13.96 -3.06 -16.99
N GLY A 195 -13.99 -3.83 -15.90
CA GLY A 195 -14.34 -5.25 -15.94
C GLY A 195 -15.75 -5.50 -16.46
N ILE A 196 -16.71 -4.64 -16.11
CA ILE A 196 -18.08 -4.69 -16.67
C ILE A 196 -18.05 -4.46 -18.18
N LEU A 197 -17.27 -3.50 -18.68
CA LEU A 197 -17.14 -3.24 -20.11
C LEU A 197 -16.51 -4.43 -20.85
N ASP A 198 -15.49 -5.06 -20.27
CA ASP A 198 -14.86 -6.25 -20.84
C ASP A 198 -15.86 -7.42 -20.93
N GLY A 199 -16.54 -7.71 -19.83
CA GLY A 199 -17.55 -8.79 -19.78
C GLY A 199 -18.74 -8.57 -20.72
N SER A 200 -19.04 -7.29 -21.05
CA SER A 200 -20.12 -6.92 -21.96
C SER A 200 -19.64 -6.78 -23.43
N GLY A 201 -18.36 -6.96 -23.72
CA GLY A 201 -17.80 -6.81 -25.07
C GLY A 201 -17.60 -5.36 -25.53
N TYR A 202 -17.74 -4.37 -24.62
CA TYR A 202 -17.61 -2.94 -24.94
C TYR A 202 -16.19 -2.40 -24.70
N VAL A 203 -15.17 -3.14 -25.12
CA VAL A 203 -13.75 -2.83 -24.86
C VAL A 203 -13.36 -1.42 -25.33
N SER A 204 -13.93 -0.94 -26.45
CA SER A 204 -13.68 0.40 -26.99
C SER A 204 -14.08 1.55 -26.04
N LEU A 205 -14.97 1.29 -25.08
CA LEU A 205 -15.40 2.29 -24.10
C LEU A 205 -14.39 2.46 -22.93
N LYS A 206 -13.37 1.62 -22.82
CA LYS A 206 -12.32 1.79 -21.81
C LYS A 206 -11.56 3.11 -21.93
N GLY A 207 -11.31 3.60 -23.16
CA GLY A 207 -10.68 4.90 -23.38
C GLY A 207 -11.51 6.07 -22.81
N PRO A 208 -12.79 6.22 -23.21
CA PRO A 208 -13.70 7.18 -22.57
C PRO A 208 -13.83 7.03 -21.05
N LEU A 209 -13.92 5.79 -20.53
CA LEU A 209 -13.97 5.52 -19.10
C LEU A 209 -12.69 6.04 -18.41
N MET A 210 -11.52 5.81 -18.98
CA MET A 210 -10.25 6.26 -18.42
C MET A 210 -10.16 7.79 -18.37
N ALA A 211 -10.48 8.47 -19.47
CA ALA A 211 -10.42 9.91 -19.54
C ALA A 211 -11.44 10.57 -18.59
N ARG A 212 -12.67 10.08 -18.60
CA ARG A 212 -13.76 10.63 -17.79
C ARG A 212 -13.58 10.29 -16.32
N GLY A 213 -13.16 9.06 -16.00
CA GLY A 213 -12.90 8.62 -14.64
C GLY A 213 -11.78 9.42 -13.97
N ALA A 214 -10.67 9.67 -14.67
CA ALA A 214 -9.59 10.51 -14.14
C ALA A 214 -10.07 11.93 -13.81
N TYR A 215 -10.91 12.52 -14.67
CA TYR A 215 -11.51 13.84 -14.41
C TYR A 215 -12.41 13.83 -13.17
N GLU A 216 -13.30 12.83 -13.04
CA GLU A 216 -14.22 12.73 -11.91
C GLU A 216 -13.49 12.49 -10.58
N VAL A 217 -12.44 11.66 -10.59
CA VAL A 217 -11.58 11.47 -9.43
C VAL A 217 -10.82 12.76 -9.09
N GLY A 218 -10.37 13.52 -10.10
CA GLY A 218 -9.80 14.85 -9.87
C GLY A 218 -10.77 15.81 -9.17
N CYS A 219 -12.04 15.80 -9.55
CA CYS A 219 -13.09 16.57 -8.87
C CYS A 219 -13.29 16.12 -7.42
N LEU A 220 -13.29 14.80 -7.17
CA LEU A 220 -13.39 14.25 -5.82
C LEU A 220 -12.19 14.66 -4.96
N ILE A 221 -10.97 14.51 -5.47
CA ILE A 221 -9.74 14.92 -4.78
C ILE A 221 -9.81 16.40 -4.40
N LYS A 222 -10.22 17.26 -5.34
CA LYS A 222 -10.38 18.70 -5.10
C LYS A 222 -11.44 18.99 -4.02
N ALA A 223 -12.58 18.30 -4.06
CA ALA A 223 -13.63 18.44 -3.07
C ALA A 223 -13.19 18.02 -1.66
N MET A 224 -12.24 17.08 -1.56
CA MET A 224 -11.65 16.62 -0.30
C MET A 224 -10.42 17.44 0.13
N GLY A 225 -10.10 18.54 -0.57
CA GLY A 225 -9.02 19.47 -0.21
C GLY A 225 -7.65 19.14 -0.82
N GLY A 226 -7.57 18.19 -1.74
CA GLY A 226 -6.35 17.85 -2.47
C GLY A 226 -6.22 18.58 -3.81
N ASN A 227 -5.16 18.29 -4.53
CA ASN A 227 -4.89 18.85 -5.84
C ASN A 227 -5.56 18.01 -6.95
N PHE A 228 -6.42 18.62 -7.74
CA PHE A 228 -7.10 17.99 -8.88
C PHE A 228 -6.13 17.18 -9.78
N MET A 229 -4.92 17.73 -10.03
CA MET A 229 -3.92 17.12 -10.89
C MET A 229 -3.34 15.81 -10.34
N SER A 230 -3.52 15.50 -9.06
CA SER A 230 -3.08 14.23 -8.47
C SER A 230 -3.78 13.01 -9.09
N ALA A 231 -4.97 13.20 -9.68
CA ALA A 231 -5.67 12.15 -10.41
C ALA A 231 -4.92 11.67 -11.67
N TYR A 232 -4.05 12.50 -12.23
CA TYR A 232 -3.24 12.14 -13.40
C TYR A 232 -1.87 11.56 -13.04
N GLY A 233 -1.59 11.40 -11.76
CA GLY A 233 -0.35 10.82 -11.23
C GLY A 233 -0.35 9.30 -11.17
N LEU A 234 0.82 8.78 -10.74
CA LEU A 234 1.06 7.35 -10.60
C LEU A 234 0.14 6.65 -9.57
N ALA A 235 -0.27 7.38 -8.52
CA ALA A 235 -1.14 6.83 -7.47
C ALA A 235 -2.58 6.55 -7.96
N HIS A 236 -3.02 7.21 -9.04
CA HIS A 236 -4.35 6.98 -9.63
C HIS A 236 -4.28 6.54 -11.08
N LEU A 237 -4.04 7.45 -12.05
CA LEU A 237 -4.10 7.12 -13.46
C LEU A 237 -3.11 6.02 -13.85
N GLY A 238 -1.86 6.08 -13.37
CA GLY A 238 -0.85 5.06 -13.66
C GLY A 238 -1.20 3.70 -13.06
N ASP A 239 -1.72 3.66 -11.84
CA ASP A 239 -2.17 2.42 -11.19
C ASP A 239 -3.48 1.89 -11.80
N TYR A 240 -4.34 2.78 -12.24
CA TYR A 240 -5.58 2.47 -12.93
C TYR A 240 -5.32 1.83 -14.32
N GLU A 241 -4.45 2.44 -15.13
CA GLU A 241 -4.05 1.91 -16.43
C GLU A 241 -3.49 0.48 -16.29
N THR A 242 -2.58 0.27 -15.36
CA THR A 242 -2.03 -1.06 -15.04
C THR A 242 -3.12 -2.07 -14.70
N THR A 243 -4.20 -1.62 -14.06
CA THR A 243 -5.35 -2.46 -13.70
C THR A 243 -6.24 -2.77 -14.90
N LEU A 244 -6.47 -1.78 -15.79
CA LEU A 244 -7.33 -1.90 -16.97
C LEU A 244 -6.84 -2.90 -18.01
N PHE A 245 -5.52 -2.99 -18.17
CA PHE A 245 -4.90 -3.77 -19.25
C PHE A 245 -4.16 -5.02 -18.74
N SER A 246 -4.25 -5.32 -17.45
CA SER A 246 -3.56 -6.46 -16.85
C SER A 246 -4.48 -7.67 -16.72
N GLU A 247 -3.99 -8.82 -17.16
CA GLU A 247 -4.60 -10.12 -16.89
C GLU A 247 -4.53 -10.52 -15.40
N TYR A 248 -3.71 -9.83 -14.60
CA TYR A 248 -3.56 -10.06 -13.16
C TYR A 248 -4.50 -9.21 -12.29
N SER A 249 -5.38 -8.42 -12.91
CA SER A 249 -6.39 -7.65 -12.18
C SER A 249 -7.48 -8.59 -11.65
N HIS A 250 -7.86 -8.40 -10.38
CA HIS A 250 -8.97 -9.12 -9.75
C HIS A 250 -10.27 -8.29 -9.71
N ASN A 251 -10.32 -7.18 -10.46
CA ASN A 251 -11.51 -6.31 -10.54
C ASN A 251 -12.47 -6.77 -11.65
#